data_a16ad104542e577056b85076983f9076
#
_entry.id   a16ad104542e577056b85076983f9076
#
_cell.length_a   1.000
_cell.length_b   1.000
_cell.length_c   1.000
_cell.angle_alpha   90.00
_cell.angle_beta   90.00
_cell.angle_gamma   90.00
#
_symmetry.space_group_name_H-M   'P 1'
#
loop_
_entity.id
_entity.type
_entity.pdbx_description
1 polymer ?
#
loop_
_entity_poly.entity_id
_entity_poly.type
_entity_poly.pdbx_seq_one_letter_code
_entity_poly.pdbx_strand_id
1 'polypeptide(L)'
;MKKIIIIALLFNAFSQAGDITLTGTVVSDGQKMIGARFMGYIKKVFVKLGDKVKREDDLYEMESAEFDIMKTQADLMLEQSKIVVEYWREKLKNVNTKKLRLKNTYRDDGKIFLTDMYDLDAQAANIESMLEAMQIVVKEANIKAKQIASTYNYIKMKAPSDGVVVQKNIKVGDMIMPGMLTIMIVDTENLEIDVSISESIISRVKTGMKVPVEIPSLNYKTMGIIHAIVPDANPMTHKIKMRIRFIYLAYFTRRPAN
;
A
#
# COMPACT_ATOMS: atom_id res chain seq x y z
N MET A 1 63.11 30.66 58.13
CA MET A 1 62.19 29.66 57.52
C MET A 1 61.05 30.42 56.83
N LYS A 2 61.17 30.64 55.51
CA LYS A 2 60.15 31.33 54.68
C LYS A 2 59.17 30.31 54.17
N LYS A 3 57.88 30.31 54.56
CA LYS A 3 56.85 29.50 54.04
C LYS A 3 56.32 30.14 52.74
N ILE A 4 56.52 29.46 51.59
CA ILE A 4 55.98 29.81 50.27
C ILE A 4 54.59 29.26 50.27
N ILE A 5 53.57 30.12 50.19
CA ILE A 5 52.17 29.75 49.93
C ILE A 5 51.94 29.77 48.39
N ILE A 6 51.77 28.62 47.82
CA ILE A 6 51.37 28.47 46.41
C ILE A 6 49.84 28.57 46.36
N ILE A 7 49.35 29.70 45.85
CA ILE A 7 47.92 29.86 45.51
C ILE A 7 47.72 29.25 44.12
N ALA A 8 47.08 28.08 44.11
CA ALA A 8 46.61 27.47 42.87
C ALA A 8 45.32 28.20 42.42
N LEU A 9 45.50 29.07 41.41
CA LEU A 9 44.36 29.68 40.70
C LEU A 9 43.73 28.61 39.81
N LEU A 10 42.59 28.04 40.31
CA LEU A 10 41.68 27.23 39.51
C LEU A 10 40.97 28.15 38.50
N PHE A 11 41.50 28.19 37.27
CA PHE A 11 40.85 28.84 36.15
C PHE A 11 39.64 27.95 35.73
N ASN A 12 38.46 28.24 36.25
CA ASN A 12 37.23 27.72 35.73
C ASN A 12 36.98 28.35 34.35
N ALA A 13 37.43 27.68 33.30
CA ALA A 13 37.03 27.98 31.93
C ALA A 13 35.57 27.57 31.78
N PHE A 14 34.67 28.49 32.11
CA PHE A 14 33.26 28.39 31.67
C PHE A 14 33.27 28.43 30.15
N SER A 15 33.17 27.27 29.53
CA SER A 15 32.85 27.17 28.09
C SER A 15 31.47 27.80 27.92
N GLN A 16 31.42 29.04 27.48
CA GLN A 16 30.23 29.62 26.87
C GLN A 16 30.01 28.90 25.52
N ALA A 17 29.41 27.74 25.61
CA ALA A 17 28.75 27.14 24.42
C ALA A 17 27.54 28.01 24.15
N GLY A 18 27.68 28.98 23.25
CA GLY A 18 26.54 29.83 22.86
C GLY A 18 25.42 28.93 22.36
N ASP A 19 24.22 29.11 22.92
CA ASP A 19 23.01 28.43 22.50
C ASP A 19 22.74 28.76 21.03
N ILE A 20 22.74 27.74 20.19
CA ILE A 20 22.43 27.89 18.77
C ILE A 20 20.93 27.69 18.60
N THR A 21 20.21 28.78 18.33
CA THR A 21 18.79 28.70 17.98
C THR A 21 18.64 28.53 16.48
N LEU A 22 17.94 27.50 16.07
CA LEU A 22 17.65 27.18 14.67
C LEU A 22 16.16 27.24 14.43
N THR A 23 15.77 27.72 13.26
CA THR A 23 14.39 27.67 12.81
C THR A 23 14.19 26.48 11.88
N GLY A 24 13.04 25.82 11.99
CA GLY A 24 12.65 24.69 11.16
C GLY A 24 11.20 24.75 10.76
N THR A 25 10.85 23.94 9.82
CA THR A 25 9.46 23.76 9.35
C THR A 25 8.94 22.42 9.83
N VAL A 26 7.75 22.42 10.44
CA VAL A 26 7.07 21.16 10.77
C VAL A 26 6.57 20.52 9.50
N VAL A 27 6.98 19.30 9.27
CA VAL A 27 6.62 18.49 8.12
C VAL A 27 6.10 17.13 8.60
N SER A 28 5.29 16.48 7.80
CA SER A 28 4.95 15.09 8.00
C SER A 28 5.79 14.24 7.05
N ASP A 29 6.46 13.22 7.57
CA ASP A 29 7.16 12.22 6.74
C ASP A 29 6.16 11.28 6.02
N GLY A 30 4.93 11.25 6.48
CA GLY A 30 3.84 10.41 6.02
C GLY A 30 2.93 11.03 4.96
N GLN A 31 3.45 11.83 4.00
CA GLN A 31 2.62 12.33 2.90
C GLN A 31 2.30 11.22 1.91
N LYS A 32 1.02 10.96 1.68
CA LYS A 32 0.52 9.97 0.71
C LYS A 32 -0.17 10.70 -0.43
N MET A 33 0.46 10.68 -1.60
CA MET A 33 -0.12 11.20 -2.83
C MET A 33 -0.90 10.08 -3.52
N ILE A 34 -2.21 10.27 -3.63
CA ILE A 34 -3.10 9.29 -4.25
C ILE A 34 -3.37 9.76 -5.67
N GLY A 35 -2.86 9.00 -6.62
CA GLY A 35 -3.05 9.23 -8.05
C GLY A 35 -4.05 8.26 -8.66
N ALA A 36 -4.71 8.70 -9.74
CA ALA A 36 -5.51 7.84 -10.56
C ALA A 36 -4.63 6.83 -11.31
N ARG A 37 -5.08 5.57 -11.41
CA ARG A 37 -4.41 4.51 -12.18
C ARG A 37 -5.10 4.24 -13.51
N PHE A 38 -6.38 4.54 -13.61
CA PHE A 38 -7.21 4.31 -14.78
C PHE A 38 -7.90 5.59 -15.20
N MET A 39 -8.26 5.66 -16.47
CA MET A 39 -9.10 6.73 -17.00
C MET A 39 -10.56 6.45 -16.65
N GLY A 40 -11.30 7.49 -16.30
CA GLY A 40 -12.72 7.41 -16.01
C GLY A 40 -13.27 8.69 -15.42
N TYR A 41 -14.55 8.67 -15.08
CA TYR A 41 -15.25 9.78 -14.47
C TYR A 41 -15.45 9.56 -12.97
N ILE A 42 -15.32 10.62 -12.19
CA ILE A 42 -15.59 10.56 -10.75
C ILE A 42 -17.10 10.46 -10.52
N LYS A 43 -17.54 9.33 -9.99
CA LYS A 43 -18.96 9.06 -9.67
C LYS A 43 -19.34 9.61 -8.30
N LYS A 44 -18.45 9.45 -7.31
CA LYS A 44 -18.67 9.93 -5.93
C LYS A 44 -17.35 10.33 -5.31
N VAL A 45 -17.39 11.33 -4.42
CA VAL A 45 -16.28 11.71 -3.55
C VAL A 45 -16.81 11.69 -2.11
N PHE A 46 -16.18 10.90 -1.24
CA PHE A 46 -16.64 10.67 0.13
C PHE A 46 -15.99 11.60 1.15
N VAL A 47 -14.90 12.29 0.77
CA VAL A 47 -14.08 13.10 1.67
C VAL A 47 -14.00 14.56 1.22
N LYS A 48 -13.80 15.43 2.20
CA LYS A 48 -13.59 16.88 2.02
C LYS A 48 -12.18 17.24 2.50
N LEU A 49 -11.74 18.44 2.09
CA LEU A 49 -10.51 19.02 2.62
C LEU A 49 -10.63 19.20 4.14
N GLY A 50 -9.61 18.71 4.88
CA GLY A 50 -9.58 18.76 6.34
C GLY A 50 -10.19 17.53 7.04
N ASP A 51 -10.83 16.60 6.32
CA ASP A 51 -11.39 15.40 6.91
C ASP A 51 -10.29 14.46 7.42
N LYS A 52 -10.54 13.87 8.59
CA LYS A 52 -9.73 12.77 9.12
C LYS A 52 -10.21 11.47 8.50
N VAL A 53 -9.27 10.71 8.00
CA VAL A 53 -9.53 9.39 7.40
C VAL A 53 -8.70 8.33 8.11
N LYS A 54 -9.24 7.13 8.20
CA LYS A 54 -8.54 5.93 8.63
C LYS A 54 -8.15 5.10 7.42
N ARG A 55 -7.17 4.23 7.60
CA ARG A 55 -6.82 3.23 6.61
C ARG A 55 -8.07 2.46 6.18
N GLU A 56 -8.21 2.23 4.86
CA GLU A 56 -9.35 1.57 4.21
C GLU A 56 -10.66 2.40 4.13
N ASP A 57 -10.70 3.62 4.65
CA ASP A 57 -11.85 4.51 4.43
C ASP A 57 -12.00 4.85 2.94
N ASP A 58 -13.23 4.91 2.46
CA ASP A 58 -13.52 5.23 1.06
C ASP A 58 -13.24 6.71 0.78
N LEU A 59 -12.44 7.00 -0.24
CA LEU A 59 -12.07 8.36 -0.64
C LEU A 59 -12.91 8.85 -1.82
N TYR A 60 -12.94 8.06 -2.88
CA TYR A 60 -13.78 8.34 -4.06
C TYR A 60 -14.08 7.04 -4.82
N GLU A 61 -15.13 7.10 -5.60
CA GLU A 61 -15.54 6.07 -6.55
C GLU A 61 -15.54 6.67 -7.96
N MET A 62 -14.92 5.96 -8.90
CA MET A 62 -14.92 6.32 -10.30
C MET A 62 -15.72 5.31 -11.12
N GLU A 63 -16.14 5.72 -12.31
CA GLU A 63 -16.79 4.89 -13.32
C GLU A 63 -15.87 4.79 -14.54
N SER A 64 -15.64 3.57 -15.02
CA SER A 64 -14.80 3.30 -16.18
C SER A 64 -15.44 2.19 -17.01
N ALA A 65 -16.00 2.57 -18.18
CA ALA A 65 -16.61 1.63 -19.09
C ALA A 65 -15.61 0.59 -19.61
N GLU A 66 -14.36 0.98 -19.82
CA GLU A 66 -13.30 0.06 -20.25
C GLU A 66 -13.07 -1.05 -19.21
N PHE A 67 -13.06 -0.69 -17.94
CA PHE A 67 -12.88 -1.64 -16.87
C PHE A 67 -14.06 -2.61 -16.74
N ASP A 68 -15.30 -2.11 -16.84
CA ASP A 68 -16.51 -2.93 -16.76
C ASP A 68 -16.56 -3.95 -17.90
N ILE A 69 -16.12 -3.55 -19.10
CA ILE A 69 -15.98 -4.46 -20.25
C ILE A 69 -14.94 -5.54 -19.97
N MET A 70 -13.74 -5.16 -19.50
CA MET A 70 -12.68 -6.14 -19.18
C MET A 70 -13.11 -7.15 -18.12
N LYS A 71 -13.81 -6.68 -17.08
CA LYS A 71 -14.34 -7.53 -16.02
C LYS A 71 -15.35 -8.52 -16.58
N THR A 72 -16.32 -8.03 -17.34
CA THR A 72 -17.37 -8.87 -17.94
C THR A 72 -16.75 -9.93 -18.86
N GLN A 73 -15.77 -9.57 -19.69
CA GLN A 73 -15.07 -10.53 -20.56
C GLN A 73 -14.36 -11.63 -19.76
N ALA A 74 -13.68 -11.26 -18.69
CA ALA A 74 -12.98 -12.24 -17.85
C ALA A 74 -13.93 -13.17 -17.11
N ASP A 75 -15.04 -12.65 -16.61
CA ASP A 75 -16.08 -13.44 -15.93
C ASP A 75 -16.73 -14.43 -16.91
N LEU A 76 -17.07 -13.99 -18.13
CA LEU A 76 -17.59 -14.86 -19.19
C LEU A 76 -16.60 -15.95 -19.61
N MET A 77 -15.31 -15.61 -19.75
CA MET A 77 -14.29 -16.60 -20.09
C MET A 77 -14.14 -17.67 -19.02
N LEU A 78 -14.20 -17.27 -17.72
CA LEU A 78 -14.17 -18.20 -16.61
C LEU A 78 -15.43 -19.10 -16.60
N GLU A 79 -16.59 -18.56 -16.86
CA GLU A 79 -17.83 -19.33 -16.93
C GLU A 79 -17.82 -20.34 -18.09
N GLN A 80 -17.43 -19.92 -19.29
CA GLN A 80 -17.27 -20.80 -20.44
C GLN A 80 -16.32 -21.97 -20.16
N SER A 81 -15.17 -21.68 -19.55
CA SER A 81 -14.19 -22.72 -19.24
C SER A 81 -14.73 -23.74 -18.21
N LYS A 82 -15.53 -23.31 -17.25
CA LYS A 82 -16.21 -24.22 -16.29
C LYS A 82 -17.23 -25.11 -16.97
N ILE A 83 -18.01 -24.56 -17.89
CA ILE A 83 -19.01 -25.35 -18.66
C ILE A 83 -18.30 -26.46 -19.45
N VAL A 84 -17.16 -26.18 -20.08
CA VAL A 84 -16.39 -27.19 -20.83
C VAL A 84 -15.88 -28.29 -19.90
N VAL A 85 -15.40 -27.95 -18.71
CA VAL A 85 -14.97 -28.96 -17.70
C VAL A 85 -16.17 -29.85 -17.31
N GLU A 86 -17.33 -29.27 -17.08
CA GLU A 86 -18.52 -30.03 -16.70
C GLU A 86 -18.97 -30.97 -17.81
N TYR A 87 -18.92 -30.54 -19.06
CA TYR A 87 -19.19 -31.38 -20.23
C TYR A 87 -18.28 -32.61 -20.27
N TRP A 88 -16.96 -32.44 -20.07
CA TRP A 88 -16.04 -33.58 -20.08
C TRP A 88 -16.22 -34.49 -18.86
N ARG A 89 -16.56 -33.91 -17.71
CA ARG A 89 -16.88 -34.69 -16.49
C ARG A 89 -18.10 -35.58 -16.70
N GLU A 90 -19.16 -35.07 -17.31
CA GLU A 90 -20.35 -35.88 -17.62
C GLU A 90 -20.05 -36.94 -18.68
N LYS A 91 -19.19 -36.64 -19.67
CA LYS A 91 -18.71 -37.66 -20.62
C LYS A 91 -17.95 -38.79 -19.92
N LEU A 92 -17.04 -38.46 -19.03
CA LEU A 92 -16.29 -39.46 -18.24
C LEU A 92 -17.22 -40.34 -17.40
N LYS A 93 -18.19 -39.73 -16.73
CA LYS A 93 -19.21 -40.44 -15.96
C LYS A 93 -20.02 -41.41 -16.83
N ASN A 94 -20.39 -41.00 -18.04
CA ASN A 94 -21.11 -41.88 -19.00
C ASN A 94 -20.27 -43.07 -19.44
N VAL A 95 -18.98 -42.89 -19.72
CA VAL A 95 -18.05 -43.97 -20.05
C VAL A 95 -17.90 -44.94 -18.89
N ASN A 96 -17.68 -44.41 -17.68
CA ASN A 96 -17.54 -45.20 -16.44
C ASN A 96 -18.83 -45.99 -16.14
N THR A 97 -20.00 -45.43 -16.40
CA THR A 97 -21.29 -46.11 -16.28
C THR A 97 -21.42 -47.26 -17.27
N LYS A 98 -20.97 -47.06 -18.52
CA LYS A 98 -20.93 -48.13 -19.54
C LYS A 98 -19.98 -49.26 -19.12
N LYS A 99 -18.79 -48.94 -18.62
CA LYS A 99 -17.83 -49.91 -18.08
C LYS A 99 -18.44 -50.75 -16.97
N LEU A 100 -19.14 -50.10 -16.03
CA LEU A 100 -19.79 -50.80 -14.92
C LEU A 100 -20.92 -51.73 -15.41
N ARG A 101 -21.72 -51.31 -16.38
CA ARG A 101 -22.77 -52.13 -16.98
C ARG A 101 -22.14 -53.34 -17.69
N LEU A 102 -21.12 -53.15 -18.53
CA LEU A 102 -20.42 -54.19 -19.25
C LEU A 102 -19.88 -55.25 -18.26
N LYS A 103 -19.21 -54.81 -17.20
CA LYS A 103 -18.67 -55.66 -16.12
C LYS A 103 -19.75 -56.49 -15.43
N ASN A 104 -20.96 -55.96 -15.27
CA ASN A 104 -22.07 -56.63 -14.60
C ASN A 104 -22.81 -57.63 -15.50
N THR A 105 -22.83 -57.36 -16.86
CA THR A 105 -23.58 -58.14 -17.85
C THR A 105 -22.81 -59.37 -18.34
N TYR A 106 -21.50 -59.21 -18.58
CA TYR A 106 -20.66 -60.26 -19.18
C TYR A 106 -19.71 -60.91 -18.12
N ARG A 107 -20.31 -61.72 -17.26
CA ARG A 107 -19.52 -62.46 -16.27
C ARG A 107 -18.84 -63.71 -16.80
N ASP A 108 -19.21 -64.21 -18.03
CA ASP A 108 -18.81 -65.52 -18.53
C ASP A 108 -18.21 -65.58 -19.94
N ASP A 109 -18.27 -64.51 -20.78
CA ASP A 109 -17.72 -64.55 -22.16
C ASP A 109 -16.41 -63.76 -22.31
N GLY A 110 -15.29 -64.45 -22.11
CA GLY A 110 -14.00 -63.79 -21.82
C GLY A 110 -13.32 -62.97 -22.91
N LYS A 111 -13.58 -63.17 -24.25
CA LYS A 111 -12.80 -62.48 -25.31
C LYS A 111 -13.40 -61.19 -25.80
N ILE A 112 -14.68 -61.17 -26.11
CA ILE A 112 -15.41 -59.93 -26.58
C ILE A 112 -15.43 -58.92 -25.44
N PHE A 113 -15.67 -59.37 -24.20
CA PHE A 113 -15.62 -58.55 -22.99
C PHE A 113 -14.30 -57.79 -22.83
N LEU A 114 -13.16 -58.45 -23.09
CA LEU A 114 -11.84 -57.85 -22.88
C LEU A 114 -11.58 -56.73 -23.91
N THR A 115 -11.94 -56.93 -25.19
CA THR A 115 -11.77 -55.89 -26.24
C THR A 115 -12.60 -54.65 -25.94
N ASP A 116 -13.89 -54.83 -25.63
CA ASP A 116 -14.79 -53.73 -25.34
C ASP A 116 -14.37 -52.97 -24.05
N MET A 117 -13.81 -53.67 -23.07
CA MET A 117 -13.30 -53.09 -21.86
C MET A 117 -12.05 -52.25 -22.12
N TYR A 118 -11.10 -52.77 -22.98
CA TYR A 118 -9.90 -52.00 -23.36
C TYR A 118 -10.27 -50.74 -24.15
N ASP A 119 -11.27 -50.80 -25.03
CA ASP A 119 -11.76 -49.62 -25.76
C ASP A 119 -12.37 -48.56 -24.87
N LEU A 120 -13.16 -48.98 -23.87
CA LEU A 120 -13.73 -48.07 -22.87
C LEU A 120 -12.65 -47.50 -21.92
N ASP A 121 -11.63 -48.28 -21.61
CA ASP A 121 -10.49 -47.80 -20.81
C ASP A 121 -9.67 -46.74 -21.58
N ALA A 122 -9.42 -46.97 -22.87
CA ALA A 122 -8.76 -46.00 -23.74
C ALA A 122 -9.58 -44.70 -23.89
N GLN A 123 -10.92 -44.84 -24.05
CA GLN A 123 -11.81 -43.69 -24.08
C GLN A 123 -11.81 -42.89 -22.76
N ALA A 124 -11.84 -43.59 -21.61
CA ALA A 124 -11.80 -42.95 -20.30
C ALA A 124 -10.48 -42.18 -20.10
N ALA A 125 -9.33 -42.82 -20.44
CA ALA A 125 -8.02 -42.19 -20.32
C ALA A 125 -7.88 -40.93 -21.20
N ASN A 126 -8.41 -40.97 -22.44
CA ASN A 126 -8.44 -39.80 -23.30
C ASN A 126 -9.31 -38.66 -22.73
N ILE A 127 -10.46 -38.98 -22.15
CA ILE A 127 -11.36 -38.01 -21.57
C ILE A 127 -10.73 -37.46 -20.27
N GLU A 128 -10.07 -38.25 -19.43
CA GLU A 128 -9.36 -37.83 -18.26
C GLU A 128 -8.23 -36.86 -18.60
N SER A 129 -7.43 -37.15 -19.62
CA SER A 129 -6.39 -36.23 -20.11
C SER A 129 -6.97 -34.91 -20.61
N MET A 130 -8.10 -34.95 -21.31
CA MET A 130 -8.79 -33.74 -21.79
C MET A 130 -9.38 -32.95 -20.60
N LEU A 131 -9.93 -33.64 -19.60
CA LEU A 131 -10.45 -33.03 -18.39
C LEU A 131 -9.36 -32.31 -17.61
N GLU A 132 -8.19 -32.94 -17.47
CA GLU A 132 -7.03 -32.33 -16.81
C GLU A 132 -6.56 -31.07 -17.56
N ALA A 133 -6.44 -31.14 -18.88
CA ALA A 133 -6.10 -29.98 -19.69
C ALA A 133 -7.11 -28.84 -19.54
N MET A 134 -8.41 -29.14 -19.53
CA MET A 134 -9.47 -28.12 -19.35
C MET A 134 -9.49 -27.55 -17.94
N GLN A 135 -9.11 -28.31 -16.90
CA GLN A 135 -8.95 -27.80 -15.55
C GLN A 135 -7.83 -26.74 -15.45
N ILE A 136 -6.77 -26.91 -16.25
CA ILE A 136 -5.70 -25.90 -16.35
C ILE A 136 -6.26 -24.60 -16.96
N VAL A 137 -7.07 -24.71 -18.03
CA VAL A 137 -7.72 -23.53 -18.64
C VAL A 137 -8.63 -22.81 -17.66
N VAL A 138 -9.40 -23.53 -16.83
CA VAL A 138 -10.21 -22.93 -15.75
C VAL A 138 -9.34 -22.20 -14.76
N LYS A 139 -8.20 -22.79 -14.39
CA LYS A 139 -7.25 -22.16 -13.45
C LYS A 139 -6.67 -20.87 -14.02
N GLU A 140 -6.29 -20.85 -15.26
CA GLU A 140 -5.80 -19.65 -15.97
C GLU A 140 -6.87 -18.56 -16.06
N ALA A 141 -8.10 -18.92 -16.47
CA ALA A 141 -9.23 -17.99 -16.51
C ALA A 141 -9.55 -17.40 -15.13
N ASN A 142 -9.48 -18.24 -14.08
CA ASN A 142 -9.70 -17.78 -12.69
C ASN A 142 -8.60 -16.81 -12.23
N ILE A 143 -7.34 -17.07 -12.58
CA ILE A 143 -6.23 -16.14 -12.28
C ILE A 143 -6.49 -14.80 -12.99
N LYS A 144 -6.90 -14.83 -14.26
CA LYS A 144 -7.20 -13.62 -15.04
C LYS A 144 -8.36 -12.82 -14.43
N ALA A 145 -9.45 -13.50 -14.07
CA ALA A 145 -10.59 -12.87 -13.40
C ALA A 145 -10.19 -12.24 -12.06
N LYS A 146 -9.35 -12.92 -11.26
CA LYS A 146 -8.80 -12.37 -10.00
C LYS A 146 -7.89 -11.16 -10.21
N GLN A 147 -7.05 -11.17 -11.25
CA GLN A 147 -6.22 -10.01 -11.59
C GLN A 147 -7.08 -8.78 -11.88
N ILE A 148 -8.13 -8.95 -12.68
CA ILE A 148 -9.06 -7.88 -13.01
C ILE A 148 -9.85 -7.44 -11.77
N ALA A 149 -10.32 -8.38 -10.96
CA ALA A 149 -11.02 -8.07 -9.71
C ALA A 149 -10.14 -7.29 -8.71
N SER A 150 -8.85 -7.62 -8.61
CA SER A 150 -7.90 -6.86 -7.78
C SER A 150 -7.71 -5.43 -8.29
N THR A 151 -7.81 -5.24 -9.59
CA THR A 151 -7.76 -3.92 -10.22
C THR A 151 -9.01 -3.07 -9.87
N TYR A 152 -10.14 -3.73 -9.60
CA TYR A 152 -11.37 -3.05 -9.17
C TYR A 152 -11.23 -2.23 -7.88
N ASN A 153 -10.29 -2.60 -7.01
CA ASN A 153 -9.97 -1.84 -5.81
C ASN A 153 -9.44 -0.42 -6.11
N TYR A 154 -9.01 -0.16 -7.35
CA TYR A 154 -8.59 1.18 -7.78
C TYR A 154 -9.72 2.04 -8.36
N ILE A 155 -10.89 1.45 -8.64
CA ILE A 155 -12.10 2.17 -9.01
C ILE A 155 -12.78 2.73 -7.75
N LYS A 156 -12.74 1.97 -6.65
CA LYS A 156 -13.09 2.46 -5.32
C LYS A 156 -11.79 2.73 -4.56
N MET A 157 -11.34 3.97 -4.65
CA MET A 157 -10.10 4.37 -4.01
C MET A 157 -10.29 4.51 -2.51
N LYS A 158 -9.43 3.85 -1.76
CA LYS A 158 -9.41 3.85 -0.31
C LYS A 158 -8.16 4.51 0.24
N ALA A 159 -8.24 4.99 1.48
CA ALA A 159 -7.12 5.57 2.19
C ALA A 159 -6.04 4.50 2.48
N PRO A 160 -4.79 4.70 2.07
CA PRO A 160 -3.70 3.75 2.32
C PRO A 160 -3.21 3.77 3.76
N SER A 161 -3.48 4.83 4.52
CA SER A 161 -3.09 5.04 5.91
C SER A 161 -4.02 6.02 6.60
N ASP A 162 -3.96 6.06 7.92
CA ASP A 162 -4.58 7.11 8.72
C ASP A 162 -3.97 8.47 8.39
N GLY A 163 -4.75 9.54 8.53
CA GLY A 163 -4.28 10.90 8.29
C GLY A 163 -5.38 11.92 8.06
N VAL A 164 -4.99 13.08 7.57
CA VAL A 164 -5.88 14.19 7.22
C VAL A 164 -5.76 14.51 5.74
N VAL A 165 -6.89 14.74 5.08
CA VAL A 165 -6.96 15.16 3.67
C VAL A 165 -6.50 16.63 3.57
N VAL A 166 -5.30 16.84 3.03
CA VAL A 166 -4.72 18.21 2.88
C VAL A 166 -4.88 18.79 1.49
N GLN A 167 -5.18 17.94 0.50
CA GLN A 167 -5.45 18.37 -0.86
C GLN A 167 -6.47 17.46 -1.53
N LYS A 168 -7.39 18.04 -2.27
CA LYS A 168 -8.42 17.34 -3.04
C LYS A 168 -8.61 18.05 -4.38
N ASN A 169 -8.14 17.41 -5.45
CA ASN A 169 -8.11 17.98 -6.82
C ASN A 169 -9.22 17.42 -7.71
N ILE A 170 -10.21 16.74 -7.13
CA ILE A 170 -11.28 16.08 -7.86
C ILE A 170 -12.65 16.48 -7.35
N LYS A 171 -13.63 16.48 -8.25
CA LYS A 171 -15.06 16.68 -7.98
C LYS A 171 -15.85 15.61 -8.72
N VAL A 172 -17.09 15.41 -8.29
CA VAL A 172 -18.03 14.53 -8.99
C VAL A 172 -18.24 15.05 -10.42
N GLY A 173 -18.14 14.17 -11.40
CA GLY A 173 -18.23 14.48 -12.83
C GLY A 173 -16.89 14.77 -13.50
N ASP A 174 -15.80 14.98 -12.76
CA ASP A 174 -14.49 15.21 -13.34
C ASP A 174 -13.98 13.94 -14.04
N MET A 175 -13.36 14.13 -15.20
CA MET A 175 -12.59 13.06 -15.86
C MET A 175 -11.18 13.04 -15.27
N ILE A 176 -10.72 11.87 -14.90
CA ILE A 176 -9.36 11.64 -14.40
C ILE A 176 -8.59 10.71 -15.32
N MET A 177 -7.27 10.89 -15.38
CA MET A 177 -6.35 10.12 -16.21
C MET A 177 -5.24 9.49 -15.35
N PRO A 178 -4.62 8.41 -15.81
CA PRO A 178 -3.49 7.79 -15.12
C PRO A 178 -2.38 8.79 -14.81
N GLY A 179 -1.89 8.77 -13.57
CA GLY A 179 -0.87 9.69 -13.07
C GLY A 179 -1.39 11.02 -12.51
N MET A 180 -2.67 11.35 -12.69
CA MET A 180 -3.26 12.57 -12.12
C MET A 180 -3.38 12.44 -10.60
N LEU A 181 -2.84 13.43 -9.86
CA LEU A 181 -2.98 13.52 -8.41
C LEU A 181 -4.42 13.87 -8.05
N THR A 182 -5.08 12.99 -7.31
CA THR A 182 -6.49 13.15 -6.91
C THR A 182 -6.63 13.71 -5.50
N ILE A 183 -6.01 13.04 -4.52
CA ILE A 183 -6.09 13.38 -3.10
C ILE A 183 -4.69 13.26 -2.48
N MET A 184 -4.39 14.13 -1.53
CA MET A 184 -3.20 14.03 -0.69
C MET A 184 -3.63 13.87 0.76
N ILE A 185 -3.11 12.84 1.42
CA ILE A 185 -3.31 12.56 2.85
C ILE A 185 -1.99 12.75 3.56
N VAL A 186 -2.01 13.39 4.71
CA VAL A 186 -0.85 13.63 5.56
C VAL A 186 -1.08 12.97 6.92
N ASP A 187 -0.11 12.17 7.34
CA ASP A 187 -0.08 11.64 8.69
C ASP A 187 0.21 12.77 9.68
N THR A 188 -0.68 12.97 10.63
CA THR A 188 -0.56 14.03 11.65
C THR A 188 -0.02 13.50 12.98
N GLU A 189 0.21 12.20 13.10
CA GLU A 189 0.75 11.59 14.33
C GLU A 189 2.28 11.58 14.32
N ASN A 190 2.89 11.39 13.13
CA ASN A 190 4.32 11.32 12.94
C ASN A 190 4.84 12.62 12.30
N LEU A 191 4.92 13.67 13.11
CA LEU A 191 5.46 14.95 12.67
C LEU A 191 6.96 15.02 12.93
N GLU A 192 7.67 15.62 11.99
CA GLU A 192 9.10 15.90 12.07
C GLU A 192 9.35 17.39 11.82
N ILE A 193 10.51 17.88 12.21
CA ILE A 193 10.92 19.25 11.92
C ILE A 193 12.11 19.17 10.97
N ASP A 194 11.95 19.72 9.77
CA ASP A 194 13.04 19.95 8.84
C ASP A 194 13.76 21.24 9.22
N VAL A 195 15.03 21.11 9.56
CA VAL A 195 15.92 22.22 9.91
C VAL A 195 17.06 22.27 8.92
N SER A 196 17.37 23.45 8.40
CA SER A 196 18.56 23.68 7.57
C SER A 196 19.68 24.21 8.44
N ILE A 197 20.79 23.47 8.52
CA ILE A 197 21.97 23.86 9.28
C ILE A 197 23.15 24.22 8.37
N SER A 198 24.02 25.12 8.81
CA SER A 198 25.27 25.42 8.10
C SER A 198 26.29 24.30 8.30
N GLU A 199 27.13 24.05 7.31
CA GLU A 199 28.26 23.12 7.42
C GLU A 199 29.15 23.42 8.61
N SER A 200 29.29 24.70 9.00
CA SER A 200 30.15 25.13 10.12
C SER A 200 29.72 24.58 11.48
N ILE A 201 28.46 24.22 11.64
CA ILE A 201 27.91 23.71 12.91
C ILE A 201 27.66 22.20 12.90
N ILE A 202 27.86 21.52 11.79
CA ILE A 202 27.58 20.09 11.67
C ILE A 202 28.40 19.24 12.63
N SER A 203 29.63 19.65 12.93
CA SER A 203 30.50 18.94 13.86
C SER A 203 29.96 18.89 15.31
N ARG A 204 29.07 19.83 15.64
CA ARG A 204 28.43 19.92 16.96
C ARG A 204 27.16 19.11 17.08
N VAL A 205 26.64 18.58 15.97
CA VAL A 205 25.33 17.93 15.88
C VAL A 205 25.51 16.46 15.57
N LYS A 206 24.85 15.58 16.31
CA LYS A 206 24.89 14.13 16.10
C LYS A 206 23.50 13.54 16.10
N THR A 207 23.29 12.52 15.29
CA THR A 207 22.06 11.71 15.32
C THR A 207 21.87 11.11 16.72
N GLY A 208 20.64 11.13 17.24
CA GLY A 208 20.32 10.70 18.58
C GLY A 208 20.40 11.81 19.65
N MET A 209 20.92 12.99 19.32
CA MET A 209 20.98 14.12 20.26
C MET A 209 19.60 14.64 20.57
N LYS A 210 19.32 14.91 21.84
CA LYS A 210 18.08 15.53 22.31
C LYS A 210 18.21 17.05 22.25
N VAL A 211 17.24 17.70 21.66
CA VAL A 211 17.19 19.16 21.50
C VAL A 211 15.86 19.71 21.96
N PRO A 212 15.84 20.87 22.62
CA PRO A 212 14.58 21.53 22.94
C PRO A 212 13.92 22.04 21.66
N VAL A 213 12.61 21.80 21.54
CA VAL A 213 11.77 22.24 20.43
C VAL A 213 10.68 23.13 20.99
N GLU A 214 10.53 24.30 20.39
CA GLU A 214 9.45 25.24 20.71
C GLU A 214 8.65 25.54 19.44
N ILE A 215 7.33 25.39 19.52
CA ILE A 215 6.39 25.76 18.46
C ILE A 215 5.58 26.96 18.93
N PRO A 216 6.02 28.19 18.60
CA PRO A 216 5.43 29.40 19.17
C PRO A 216 3.93 29.56 18.84
N SER A 217 3.53 29.18 17.62
CA SER A 217 2.13 29.26 17.18
C SER A 217 1.16 28.43 18.00
N LEU A 218 1.65 27.44 18.73
CA LEU A 218 0.88 26.54 19.58
C LEU A 218 1.18 26.69 21.08
N ASN A 219 2.11 27.60 21.42
CA ASN A 219 2.67 27.72 22.76
C ASN A 219 3.12 26.36 23.34
N TYR A 220 3.71 25.52 22.48
CA TYR A 220 4.09 24.14 22.78
C TYR A 220 5.59 23.98 22.86
N LYS A 221 6.08 23.43 23.98
CA LYS A 221 7.50 23.13 24.22
C LYS A 221 7.66 21.65 24.46
N THR A 222 8.62 21.02 23.82
CA THR A 222 8.91 19.59 23.95
C THR A 222 10.39 19.32 23.68
N MET A 223 10.80 18.08 23.91
CA MET A 223 12.12 17.59 23.51
C MET A 223 12.02 16.81 22.20
N GLY A 224 12.82 17.18 21.24
CA GLY A 224 13.00 16.43 20.00
C GLY A 224 14.28 15.61 20.03
N ILE A 225 14.35 14.61 19.14
CA ILE A 225 15.54 13.79 18.90
C ILE A 225 15.94 13.97 17.45
N ILE A 226 17.20 14.30 17.21
CA ILE A 226 17.77 14.37 15.87
C ILE A 226 17.73 12.95 15.28
N HIS A 227 16.84 12.74 14.31
CA HIS A 227 16.61 11.44 13.70
C HIS A 227 17.54 11.18 12.51
N ALA A 228 17.72 12.20 11.67
CA ALA A 228 18.55 12.09 10.48
C ALA A 228 19.28 13.40 10.19
N ILE A 229 20.49 13.26 9.68
CA ILE A 229 21.27 14.34 9.09
C ILE A 229 21.51 13.90 7.63
N VAL A 230 20.95 14.64 6.68
CA VAL A 230 21.07 14.32 5.26
C VAL A 230 22.26 15.09 4.71
N PRO A 231 23.36 14.40 4.34
CA PRO A 231 24.59 15.04 3.89
C PRO A 231 24.51 15.55 2.44
N ASP A 232 23.32 15.90 2.00
CA ASP A 232 23.09 16.51 0.70
C ASP A 232 23.17 18.04 0.87
N ALA A 233 24.41 18.52 0.92
CA ALA A 233 24.66 19.95 0.95
C ALA A 233 24.28 20.53 -0.41
N ASN A 234 23.29 21.42 -0.42
CA ASN A 234 22.98 22.19 -1.62
C ASN A 234 24.20 23.07 -1.97
N PRO A 235 24.85 22.83 -3.13
CA PRO A 235 26.11 23.55 -3.49
C PRO A 235 25.95 25.07 -3.52
N MET A 236 24.71 25.57 -3.70
CA MET A 236 24.45 27.01 -3.75
C MET A 236 24.27 27.64 -2.37
N THR A 237 23.78 26.85 -1.38
CA THR A 237 23.41 27.39 -0.07
C THR A 237 24.30 26.92 1.08
N HIS A 238 25.16 25.92 0.86
CA HIS A 238 26.02 25.28 1.88
C HIS A 238 25.25 24.87 3.14
N LYS A 239 23.99 24.46 2.95
CA LYS A 239 23.10 24.03 4.03
C LYS A 239 22.85 22.52 3.96
N ILE A 240 22.89 21.92 5.11
CA ILE A 240 22.64 20.49 5.31
C ILE A 240 21.27 20.37 5.97
N LYS A 241 20.44 19.42 5.49
CA LYS A 241 19.13 19.16 6.09
C LYS A 241 19.27 18.25 7.29
N MET A 242 18.62 18.62 8.38
CA MET A 242 18.53 17.83 9.59
C MET A 242 17.06 17.62 9.94
N ARG A 243 16.69 16.41 10.29
CA ARG A 243 15.35 16.05 10.73
C ARG A 243 15.31 15.77 12.22
N ILE A 244 14.36 16.38 12.87
CA ILE A 244 14.12 16.22 14.31
C ILE A 244 12.75 15.61 14.50
N ARG A 245 12.71 14.43 15.11
CA ARG A 245 11.46 13.78 15.51
C ARG A 245 11.10 14.24 16.92
N PHE A 246 9.84 14.56 17.13
CA PHE A 246 9.30 14.92 18.43
C PHE A 246 7.96 14.22 18.67
N ILE A 247 7.65 13.93 19.91
CA ILE A 247 6.37 13.34 20.28
C ILE A 247 5.38 14.49 20.38
N TYR A 248 4.49 14.55 19.42
CA TYR A 248 3.38 15.49 19.44
C TYR A 248 2.20 14.84 20.16
N LEU A 249 1.99 15.20 21.42
CA LEU A 249 0.75 14.86 22.11
C LEU A 249 -0.38 15.66 21.44
N ALA A 250 -1.29 14.93 20.78
CA ALA A 250 -2.37 15.47 19.95
C ALA A 250 -3.25 16.51 20.66
N TYR A 251 -2.76 17.74 20.76
CA TYR A 251 -3.53 18.88 21.25
C TYR A 251 -4.57 19.38 20.21
N PHE A 252 -4.43 18.96 18.94
CA PHE A 252 -5.34 19.35 17.85
C PHE A 252 -6.66 18.58 17.80
N THR A 253 -6.90 17.62 18.68
CA THR A 253 -8.12 16.82 18.67
C THR A 253 -9.23 17.33 19.59
N ARG A 254 -8.98 18.35 20.40
CA ARG A 254 -10.04 19.01 21.18
C ARG A 254 -10.32 20.41 20.63
N ARG A 255 -11.25 20.51 19.68
CA ARG A 255 -12.10 21.69 19.63
C ARG A 255 -12.96 21.63 20.90
N PRO A 256 -12.98 22.70 21.74
CA PRO A 256 -14.03 22.82 22.73
C PRO A 256 -15.36 22.84 21.95
N ALA A 257 -16.27 21.97 22.36
CA ALA A 257 -17.66 22.08 21.95
C ALA A 257 -18.16 23.47 22.40
N ASN A 258 -18.52 24.31 21.44
CA ASN A 258 -19.43 25.42 21.65
C ASN A 258 -20.81 24.96 21.22
#